data_0f59ac06fd1c1c0f7aa54b12fce360be
#
_entry.id   0f59ac06fd1c1c0f7aa54b12fce360be
#
_cell.length_a   1.000
_cell.length_b   1.000
_cell.length_c   1.000
_cell.angle_alpha   90.00
_cell.angle_beta   90.00
_cell.angle_gamma   90.00
#
_symmetry.space_group_name_H-M   'P 1'
#
loop_
_entity.id
_entity.type
_entity.pdbx_description
1 polymer ?
#
loop_
_entity_poly.entity_id
_entity_poly.type
_entity_poly.pdbx_seq_one_letter_code
_entity_poly.pdbx_strand_id
1 'polypeptide(L)'
;MKDRTWGALPVPNIYKELKGEFIEFIKEEDKLICKFPVQEKYFNPMDSTLGGIIDSWMDVVMGPLSFMLGERVVTKEFKAKYIKPVNTSSKYVKSIAWRDSTNEKASIYKAELYLDNGDLAAVSEATFVQPKNYGSLFENM
;
A
#
# COMPACT_ATOMS: atom_id res chain seq x y z
N MET A 1 -14.95 7.68 17.78
CA MET A 1 -15.24 7.87 16.34
C MET A 1 -13.97 7.57 15.54
N LYS A 2 -14.09 6.71 14.56
CA LYS A 2 -12.94 6.41 13.71
C LYS A 2 -12.56 7.63 12.88
N ASP A 3 -11.30 8.00 12.92
CA ASP A 3 -10.79 9.05 12.04
C ASP A 3 -10.70 8.47 10.62
N ARG A 4 -11.59 8.90 9.75
CA ARG A 4 -11.63 8.46 8.35
C ARG A 4 -10.90 9.42 7.43
N THR A 5 -10.14 10.33 8.00
CA THR A 5 -9.32 11.26 7.26
C THR A 5 -7.86 10.96 7.53
N TRP A 6 -7.01 11.47 6.66
CA TRP A 6 -5.57 11.37 6.85
C TRP A 6 -5.05 12.41 7.87
N GLY A 7 -5.95 12.96 8.70
CA GLY A 7 -5.61 14.06 9.61
C GLY A 7 -5.21 15.30 8.81
N ALA A 8 -4.09 15.91 9.17
CA ALA A 8 -3.55 17.07 8.44
C ALA A 8 -2.85 16.68 7.14
N LEU A 9 -2.74 15.39 6.83
CA LEU A 9 -2.07 14.90 5.63
C LEU A 9 -2.97 15.10 4.41
N PRO A 10 -2.50 15.76 3.33
CA PRO A 10 -3.27 15.83 2.10
C PRO A 10 -3.43 14.43 1.50
N VAL A 11 -4.63 14.13 1.00
CA VAL A 11 -4.90 12.85 0.35
C VAL A 11 -4.12 12.78 -0.96
N PRO A 12 -3.28 11.76 -1.17
CA PRO A 12 -2.53 11.65 -2.42
C PRO A 12 -3.44 11.50 -3.63
N ASN A 13 -3.05 12.14 -4.74
CA ASN A 13 -3.84 12.06 -5.98
C ASN A 13 -4.01 10.63 -6.47
N ILE A 14 -2.97 9.81 -6.35
CA ILE A 14 -3.05 8.40 -6.76
C ILE A 14 -4.09 7.63 -5.93
N TYR A 15 -4.21 7.94 -4.65
CA TYR A 15 -5.21 7.34 -3.78
C TYR A 15 -6.62 7.69 -4.24
N LYS A 16 -6.82 8.96 -4.65
CA LYS A 16 -8.10 9.42 -5.20
C LYS A 16 -8.40 8.73 -6.53
N GLU A 17 -7.41 8.61 -7.40
CA GLU A 17 -7.55 7.95 -8.70
C GLU A 17 -7.95 6.48 -8.53
N LEU A 18 -7.38 5.81 -7.55
CA LEU A 18 -7.72 4.43 -7.23
C LEU A 18 -9.02 4.32 -6.43
N LYS A 19 -9.65 5.45 -6.10
CA LYS A 19 -10.91 5.52 -5.33
C LYS A 19 -10.79 4.85 -3.97
N GLY A 20 -9.69 5.10 -3.30
CA GLY A 20 -9.41 4.52 -1.98
C GLY A 20 -10.39 4.97 -0.91
N GLU A 21 -10.69 4.06 -0.01
CA GLU A 21 -11.52 4.31 1.16
C GLU A 21 -10.74 3.94 2.42
N PHE A 22 -10.58 4.91 3.31
CA PHE A 22 -9.94 4.69 4.61
C PHE A 22 -10.90 3.89 5.49
N ILE A 23 -10.44 2.76 6.01
CA ILE A 23 -11.26 1.91 6.87
C ILE A 23 -10.88 2.10 8.33
N GLU A 24 -9.61 1.88 8.68
CA GLU A 24 -9.18 1.94 10.06
C GLU A 24 -7.67 2.10 10.19
N PHE A 25 -7.25 2.95 11.13
CA PHE A 25 -5.86 3.03 11.58
C PHE A 25 -5.78 2.44 12.99
N ILE A 26 -4.98 1.40 13.15
CA ILE A 26 -4.79 0.72 14.44
C ILE A 26 -3.40 1.06 14.95
N LYS A 27 -3.31 2.11 15.75
CA LYS A 27 -2.03 2.67 16.20
C LYS A 27 -1.20 1.67 16.98
N GLU A 28 -1.82 0.86 17.81
CA GLU A 28 -1.14 -0.12 18.67
C GLU A 28 -0.44 -1.21 17.86
N GLU A 29 -0.86 -1.41 16.61
CA GLU A 29 -0.30 -2.42 15.73
C GLU A 29 0.47 -1.81 14.56
N ASP A 30 0.65 -0.49 14.54
CA ASP A 30 1.26 0.23 13.42
C ASP A 30 0.63 -0.16 12.08
N LYS A 31 -0.70 -0.24 12.03
CA LYS A 31 -1.46 -0.86 10.94
C LYS A 31 -2.49 0.10 10.37
N LEU A 32 -2.62 0.07 9.05
CA LEU A 32 -3.62 0.84 8.31
C LEU A 32 -4.37 -0.07 7.35
N ILE A 33 -5.69 0.07 7.33
CA ILE A 33 -6.58 -0.72 6.47
C ILE A 33 -7.32 0.23 5.54
N CYS A 34 -7.25 -0.05 4.24
CA CYS A 34 -7.96 0.69 3.19
C CYS A 34 -8.66 -0.29 2.25
N LYS A 35 -9.60 0.25 1.49
CA LYS A 35 -10.42 -0.52 0.57
C LYS A 35 -10.42 0.19 -0.79
N PHE A 36 -10.36 -0.56 -1.87
CA PHE A 36 -10.33 -0.03 -3.24
C PHE A 36 -11.30 -0.81 -4.12
N PRO A 37 -12.08 -0.13 -4.97
CA PRO A 37 -12.91 -0.84 -5.93
C PRO A 37 -12.05 -1.46 -7.02
N VAL A 38 -12.47 -2.62 -7.53
CA VAL A 38 -11.85 -3.23 -8.69
C VAL A 38 -12.37 -2.51 -9.93
N GLN A 39 -11.48 -2.01 -10.78
CA GLN A 39 -11.84 -1.22 -11.95
C GLN A 39 -11.28 -1.88 -13.22
N GLU A 40 -12.15 -2.17 -14.18
CA GLU A 40 -11.76 -2.83 -15.42
C GLU A 40 -10.74 -2.03 -16.23
N LYS A 41 -10.71 -0.72 -16.09
CA LYS A 41 -9.74 0.14 -16.81
C LYS A 41 -8.29 -0.20 -16.47
N TYR A 42 -8.05 -0.94 -15.41
CA TYR A 42 -6.71 -1.35 -14.98
C TYR A 42 -6.40 -2.80 -15.33
N PHE A 43 -7.24 -3.44 -16.11
CA PHE A 43 -7.02 -4.85 -16.45
C PHE A 43 -5.99 -5.00 -17.57
N ASN A 44 -5.26 -6.10 -17.50
CA ASN A 44 -4.38 -6.55 -18.57
C ASN A 44 -5.22 -7.31 -19.64
N PRO A 45 -4.61 -7.73 -20.77
CA PRO A 45 -5.36 -8.46 -21.81
C PRO A 45 -5.96 -9.79 -21.36
N MET A 46 -5.58 -10.30 -20.19
CA MET A 46 -6.12 -11.56 -19.64
C MET A 46 -7.30 -11.32 -18.69
N ASP A 47 -7.89 -10.13 -18.74
CA ASP A 47 -9.04 -9.74 -17.93
C ASP A 47 -8.80 -9.82 -16.42
N SER A 48 -7.58 -9.53 -16.00
CA SER A 48 -7.25 -9.39 -14.58
C SER A 48 -6.43 -8.13 -14.36
N THR A 49 -6.46 -7.65 -13.13
CA THR A 49 -5.78 -6.40 -12.76
C THR A 49 -4.28 -6.50 -13.00
N LEU A 50 -3.73 -5.47 -13.66
CA LEU A 50 -2.29 -5.37 -13.91
C LEU A 50 -1.52 -5.43 -12.58
N GLY A 51 -0.41 -6.21 -12.57
CA GLY A 51 0.40 -6.37 -11.36
C GLY A 51 0.85 -5.06 -10.74
N GLY A 52 1.20 -4.07 -11.56
CA GLY A 52 1.59 -2.75 -11.05
C GLY A 52 0.47 -2.02 -10.30
N ILE A 53 -0.79 -2.28 -10.66
CA ILE A 53 -1.94 -1.72 -9.93
C ILE A 53 -2.10 -2.45 -8.59
N ILE A 54 -1.93 -3.76 -8.58
CA ILE A 54 -1.96 -4.56 -7.34
C ILE A 54 -0.88 -4.04 -6.38
N ASP A 55 0.32 -3.79 -6.89
CA ASP A 55 1.41 -3.20 -6.12
C ASP A 55 1.00 -1.83 -5.57
N SER A 56 0.34 -1.01 -6.40
CA SER A 56 -0.10 0.33 -6.00
C SER A 56 -1.12 0.27 -4.87
N TRP A 57 -2.03 -0.68 -4.88
CA TRP A 57 -3.01 -0.84 -3.80
C TRP A 57 -2.33 -1.13 -2.45
N MET A 58 -1.17 -1.75 -2.46
CA MET A 58 -0.41 -2.02 -1.25
C MET A 58 0.52 -0.85 -0.89
N ASP A 59 1.26 -0.34 -1.87
CA ASP A 59 2.21 0.75 -1.65
C ASP A 59 1.52 2.05 -1.23
N VAL A 60 0.36 2.35 -1.81
CA VAL A 60 -0.38 3.58 -1.49
C VAL A 60 -0.98 3.58 -0.08
N VAL A 61 -1.00 2.43 0.58
CA VAL A 61 -1.41 2.31 1.99
C VAL A 61 -0.17 2.45 2.90
N MET A 62 0.96 1.90 2.48
CA MET A 62 2.22 1.99 3.24
C MET A 62 2.69 3.44 3.39
N GLY A 63 2.62 4.23 2.32
CA GLY A 63 3.09 5.62 2.34
C GLY A 63 2.37 6.47 3.38
N PRO A 64 1.05 6.60 3.31
CA PRO A 64 0.30 7.32 4.34
C PRO A 64 0.48 6.75 5.74
N LEU A 65 0.57 5.42 5.88
CA LEU A 65 0.84 4.81 7.18
C LEU A 65 2.16 5.32 7.76
N SER A 66 3.21 5.35 6.95
CA SER A 66 4.52 5.83 7.41
C SER A 66 4.43 7.26 7.92
N PHE A 67 3.68 8.11 7.20
CA PHE A 67 3.47 9.50 7.62
C PHE A 67 2.70 9.56 8.95
N MET A 68 1.66 8.74 9.10
CA MET A 68 0.87 8.68 10.35
C MET A 68 1.70 8.20 11.53
N LEU A 69 2.72 7.39 11.27
CA LEU A 69 3.66 6.92 12.30
C LEU A 69 4.82 7.90 12.54
N GLY A 70 4.78 9.09 11.93
CA GLY A 70 5.76 10.14 12.17
C GLY A 70 7.00 10.06 11.30
N GLU A 71 7.02 9.19 10.28
CA GLU A 71 8.17 9.06 9.40
C GLU A 71 8.02 9.93 8.15
N ARG A 72 9.15 10.40 7.64
CA ARG A 72 9.24 11.16 6.39
C ARG A 72 10.13 10.37 5.45
N VAL A 73 9.55 9.34 4.82
CA VAL A 73 10.28 8.32 4.08
C VAL A 73 9.63 8.09 2.71
N VAL A 74 10.42 7.51 1.82
CA VAL A 74 9.98 7.12 0.47
C VAL A 74 10.35 5.67 0.21
N THR A 75 9.62 5.02 -0.68
CA THR A 75 9.87 3.64 -1.08
C THR A 75 11.21 3.54 -1.81
N LYS A 76 12.08 2.69 -1.32
CA LYS A 76 13.35 2.37 -1.97
C LYS A 76 13.28 1.06 -2.72
N GLU A 77 12.63 0.05 -2.14
CA GLU A 77 12.50 -1.28 -2.73
C GLU A 77 11.12 -1.81 -2.40
N PHE A 78 10.51 -2.49 -3.35
CA PHE A 78 9.19 -3.07 -3.21
C PHE A 78 9.20 -4.46 -3.82
N LYS A 79 8.80 -5.47 -3.05
CA LYS A 79 8.69 -6.86 -3.50
C LYS A 79 7.28 -7.33 -3.29
N ALA A 80 6.69 -7.95 -4.31
CA ALA A 80 5.33 -8.46 -4.22
C ALA A 80 5.24 -9.89 -4.73
N LYS A 81 4.31 -10.64 -4.15
CA LYS A 81 3.90 -11.95 -4.66
C LYS A 81 2.41 -11.90 -4.95
N TYR A 82 2.02 -12.38 -6.11
CA TYR A 82 0.63 -12.44 -6.54
C TYR A 82 0.13 -13.87 -6.35
N ILE A 83 -0.87 -14.04 -5.50
CA ILE A 83 -1.36 -15.36 -5.09
C ILE A 83 -2.60 -15.75 -5.87
N LYS A 84 -3.52 -14.77 -6.06
CA LYS A 84 -4.74 -14.95 -6.84
C LYS A 84 -4.97 -13.76 -7.74
N PRO A 85 -5.47 -13.94 -8.96
CA PRO A 85 -5.80 -12.82 -9.84
C PRO A 85 -6.95 -12.01 -9.27
N VAL A 86 -6.94 -10.70 -9.56
CA VAL A 86 -8.03 -9.80 -9.18
C VAL A 86 -8.78 -9.44 -10.45
N ASN A 87 -10.01 -9.91 -10.58
CA ASN A 87 -10.85 -9.70 -11.75
C ASN A 87 -12.27 -9.28 -11.34
N THR A 88 -13.22 -9.32 -12.27
CA THR A 88 -14.60 -8.86 -12.01
C THR A 88 -15.36 -9.72 -11.01
N SER A 89 -14.86 -10.89 -10.62
CA SER A 89 -15.50 -11.69 -9.60
C SER A 89 -15.39 -11.04 -8.20
N SER A 90 -14.46 -10.09 -8.05
CA SER A 90 -14.34 -9.28 -6.82
C SER A 90 -14.75 -7.84 -7.13
N LYS A 91 -15.60 -7.26 -6.29
CA LYS A 91 -16.03 -5.87 -6.44
C LYS A 91 -15.02 -4.90 -5.85
N TYR A 92 -14.32 -5.33 -4.82
CA TYR A 92 -13.32 -4.51 -4.16
C TYR A 92 -12.21 -5.40 -3.60
N VAL A 93 -11.10 -4.76 -3.24
CA VAL A 93 -10.01 -5.37 -2.49
C VAL A 93 -9.80 -4.61 -1.19
N LYS A 94 -9.29 -5.30 -0.18
CA LYS A 94 -8.92 -4.70 1.09
C LYS A 94 -7.42 -4.82 1.25
N SER A 95 -6.76 -3.69 1.48
CA SER A 95 -5.31 -3.61 1.64
C SER A 95 -5.00 -3.32 3.10
N ILE A 96 -4.21 -4.19 3.72
CA ILE A 96 -3.80 -4.06 5.11
C ILE A 96 -2.29 -3.92 5.13
N ALA A 97 -1.79 -2.79 5.62
CA ALA A 97 -0.35 -2.54 5.72
C ALA A 97 0.04 -2.33 7.17
N TRP A 98 1.27 -2.72 7.51
CA TRP A 98 1.83 -2.46 8.84
C TRP A 98 3.33 -2.24 8.73
N ARG A 99 3.88 -1.55 9.74
CA ARG A 99 5.32 -1.40 9.86
C ARG A 99 5.86 -2.60 10.63
N ASP A 100 6.69 -3.38 9.95
CA ASP A 100 7.26 -4.61 10.53
C ASP A 100 8.47 -4.31 11.41
N SER A 101 9.32 -3.36 10.98
CA SER A 101 10.50 -2.97 11.73
C SER A 101 10.95 -1.57 11.33
N THR A 102 11.73 -0.94 12.20
CA THR A 102 12.31 0.37 11.93
C THR A 102 13.65 0.50 12.63
N ASN A 103 14.58 1.21 11.99
CA ASN A 103 15.84 1.60 12.58
C ASN A 103 16.26 2.94 11.97
N GLU A 104 17.44 3.42 12.32
CA GLU A 104 17.93 4.72 11.87
C GLU A 104 18.09 4.84 10.35
N LYS A 105 18.29 3.73 9.65
CA LYS A 105 18.56 3.72 8.22
C LYS A 105 17.32 3.47 7.38
N ALA A 106 16.44 2.59 7.83
CA ALA A 106 15.31 2.14 7.03
C ALA A 106 14.19 1.59 7.89
N SER A 107 12.99 1.60 7.33
CA SER A 107 11.83 0.93 7.90
C SER A 107 11.32 -0.10 6.92
N ILE A 108 10.87 -1.23 7.43
CA ILE A 108 10.28 -2.30 6.62
C ILE A 108 8.78 -2.29 6.85
N TYR A 109 8.05 -2.14 5.75
CA TYR A 109 6.59 -2.21 5.74
C TYR A 109 6.16 -3.46 5.01
N LYS A 110 5.08 -4.05 5.46
CA LYS A 110 4.47 -5.22 4.82
C LYS A 110 3.01 -4.93 4.54
N ALA A 111 2.46 -5.62 3.56
CA ALA A 111 1.03 -5.51 3.26
C ALA A 111 0.48 -6.84 2.76
N GLU A 112 -0.81 -7.00 3.00
CA GLU A 112 -1.60 -8.10 2.49
C GLU A 112 -2.81 -7.52 1.78
N LEU A 113 -3.14 -8.08 0.62
CA LEU A 113 -4.29 -7.68 -0.17
C LEU A 113 -5.29 -8.82 -0.22
N TYR A 114 -6.53 -8.53 0.14
CA TYR A 114 -7.60 -9.53 0.21
C TYR A 114 -8.69 -9.22 -0.81
N LEU A 115 -9.22 -10.26 -1.44
CA LEU A 115 -10.42 -10.16 -2.26
C LEU A 115 -11.63 -9.95 -1.35
N ASP A 116 -12.76 -9.54 -1.94
CA ASP A 116 -13.97 -9.27 -1.15
C ASP A 116 -14.56 -10.52 -0.48
N ASN A 117 -14.20 -11.72 -0.97
CA ASN A 117 -14.61 -12.98 -0.32
C ASN A 117 -13.67 -13.38 0.83
N GLY A 118 -12.63 -12.60 1.11
CA GLY A 118 -11.68 -12.89 2.17
C GLY A 118 -10.43 -13.68 1.75
N ASP A 119 -10.33 -14.08 0.49
CA ASP A 119 -9.15 -14.79 0.00
C ASP A 119 -7.96 -13.85 -0.12
N LEU A 120 -6.78 -14.32 0.26
CA LEU A 120 -5.54 -13.56 0.10
C LEU A 120 -5.15 -13.53 -1.38
N ALA A 121 -5.02 -12.33 -1.93
CA ALA A 121 -4.70 -12.13 -3.35
C ALA A 121 -3.24 -11.81 -3.59
N ALA A 122 -2.60 -11.07 -2.68
CA ALA A 122 -1.21 -10.68 -2.83
C ALA A 122 -0.60 -10.31 -1.48
N VAL A 123 0.72 -10.39 -1.40
CA VAL A 123 1.50 -9.92 -0.25
C VAL A 123 2.66 -9.11 -0.76
N SER A 124 3.14 -8.19 0.07
CA SER A 124 4.30 -7.38 -0.29
C SER A 124 5.14 -7.01 0.92
N GLU A 125 6.38 -6.65 0.63
CA GLU A 125 7.32 -6.12 1.60
C GLU A 125 8.06 -4.97 0.93
N ALA A 126 8.20 -3.86 1.63
CA ALA A 126 8.88 -2.69 1.10
C ALA A 126 9.87 -2.12 2.10
N THR A 127 10.98 -1.62 1.57
CA THR A 127 11.97 -0.87 2.34
C THR A 127 11.76 0.61 2.08
N PHE A 128 11.58 1.38 3.15
CA PHE A 128 11.39 2.82 3.11
C PHE A 128 12.60 3.49 3.74
N VAL A 129 13.09 4.55 3.13
CA VAL A 129 14.24 5.31 3.61
C VAL A 129 13.95 6.80 3.59
N GLN A 130 14.69 7.58 4.37
CA GLN A 130 14.60 9.03 4.28
C GLN A 130 15.09 9.48 2.90
N PRO A 131 14.48 10.53 2.29
CA PRO A 131 14.87 11.00 0.96
C PRO A 131 16.36 11.29 0.81
N LYS A 132 17.02 11.78 1.86
CA LYS A 132 18.47 12.05 1.82
C LYS A 132 19.30 10.78 1.61
N ASN A 133 18.79 9.62 2.02
CA ASN A 133 19.48 8.34 1.85
C ASN A 133 19.14 7.69 0.51
N TYR A 134 18.04 8.12 -0.11
CA TYR A 134 17.61 7.60 -1.40
C TYR A 134 18.58 7.96 -2.52
N GLY A 135 19.03 9.22 -2.54
CA GLY A 135 19.97 9.70 -3.56
C GLY A 135 21.29 8.96 -3.55
N SER A 136 21.84 8.68 -2.36
CA SER A 136 23.14 7.99 -2.25
C SER A 136 23.10 6.56 -2.78
N LEU A 137 21.92 5.96 -2.90
CA LEU A 137 21.76 4.62 -3.42
C LEU A 137 21.87 4.56 -4.94
N PHE A 138 21.42 5.60 -5.61
CA PHE A 138 21.56 5.71 -7.06
C PHE A 138 23.01 5.95 -7.45
N GLU A 139 23.78 6.63 -6.63
CA GLU A 139 25.18 6.92 -6.90
C GLU A 139 26.04 5.65 -6.88
N ASN A 140 25.58 4.61 -6.22
CA ASN A 140 26.27 3.33 -6.08
C ASN A 140 25.77 2.23 -7.03
N MET A 141 24.85 2.58 -7.93
CA MET A 141 24.30 1.62 -8.88
C MET A 141 25.08 1.59 -10.19
#